data_efb7d8d9e0b552956a279f901dbad6d6
#
_entry.id   efb7d8d9e0b552956a279f901dbad6d6
#
_cell.length_a   1.000
_cell.length_b   1.000
_cell.length_c   1.000
_cell.angle_alpha   90.00
_cell.angle_beta   90.00
_cell.angle_gamma   90.00
#
_symmetry.space_group_name_H-M   'P 1'
#
loop_
_entity.id
_entity.type
_entity.pdbx_description
1 polymer ?
#
loop_
_entity_poly.entity_id
_entity_poly.type
_entity_poly.pdbx_seq_one_letter_code
_entity_poly.pdbx_strand_id
1 'polypeptide(L)'
;MEPILETKKLDLHYGAFQALSGIDTEIFPNEITALIGPSGCGKSTYLKTLNRMNDLVPGCKIDGAVLFHGHNVYGDKIDVTELRSRIGMVFQKPNPFPMSIYDNIAYAPRLHGVRGRAELDGIVEKSLKSAAIWDETKDKLKKSALGLSGGQQQRLCIARALAAEPEVLLMDEPTSALDPISTGRIEELALELKKTYTIVIVTHNMQQAARISDKTAFFLLGKLLEMGDTAKIFKEAEDSRTRDYVQGKFG
;
A
#
# COMPACT_ATOMS: atom_id res chain seq x y z
N MET A 1 22.39 1.00 -1.74
CA MET A 1 21.22 1.50 -2.49
C MET A 1 20.55 2.53 -1.58
N GLU A 2 20.08 3.66 -2.12
CA GLU A 2 19.41 4.67 -1.30
C GLU A 2 17.94 4.28 -1.12
N PRO A 3 17.34 4.51 0.08
CA PRO A 3 15.94 4.24 0.31
C PRO A 3 15.05 5.17 -0.52
N ILE A 4 13.95 4.65 -1.06
CA ILE A 4 12.94 5.45 -1.77
C ILE A 4 12.02 6.19 -0.79
N LEU A 5 11.71 5.54 0.35
CA LEU A 5 10.98 6.13 1.48
C LEU A 5 11.78 5.92 2.76
N GLU A 6 11.84 6.95 3.59
CA GLU A 6 12.50 6.90 4.89
C GLU A 6 11.67 7.65 5.93
N THR A 7 11.60 7.15 7.16
CA THR A 7 11.06 7.92 8.28
C THR A 7 12.10 8.10 9.36
N LYS A 8 12.15 9.31 9.95
CA LYS A 8 13.09 9.68 11.01
C LYS A 8 12.33 10.21 12.21
N LYS A 9 12.43 9.50 13.34
CA LYS A 9 11.80 9.86 14.63
C LYS A 9 10.34 10.27 14.45
N LEU A 10 9.60 9.49 13.65
CA LEU A 10 8.23 9.81 13.30
C LEU A 10 7.32 9.58 14.49
N ASP A 11 6.70 10.64 14.98
CA ASP A 11 5.61 10.64 15.95
C ASP A 11 4.30 11.04 15.28
N LEU A 12 3.18 10.42 15.68
CA LEU A 12 1.86 10.81 15.20
C LEU A 12 0.84 10.78 16.34
N HIS A 13 0.09 11.87 16.45
CA HIS A 13 -0.98 12.02 17.42
C HIS A 13 -2.34 12.27 16.77
N TYR A 14 -3.38 11.66 17.30
CA TYR A 14 -4.78 12.00 17.05
C TYR A 14 -5.33 12.68 18.30
N GLY A 15 -5.38 14.02 18.31
CA GLY A 15 -5.66 14.78 19.51
C GLY A 15 -4.66 14.48 20.63
N ALA A 16 -5.13 13.92 21.75
CA ALA A 16 -4.28 13.54 22.90
C ALA A 16 -3.69 12.11 22.78
N PHE A 17 -4.17 11.30 21.84
CA PHE A 17 -3.72 9.91 21.68
C PHE A 17 -2.51 9.83 20.75
N GLN A 18 -1.38 9.33 21.26
CA GLN A 18 -0.19 9.05 20.46
C GLN A 18 -0.34 7.69 19.77
N ALA A 19 -0.48 7.70 18.46
CA ALA A 19 -0.67 6.51 17.64
C ALA A 19 0.64 5.92 17.13
N LEU A 20 1.67 6.75 16.91
CA LEU A 20 3.02 6.33 16.53
C LEU A 20 4.04 7.04 17.39
N SER A 21 5.12 6.35 17.75
CA SER A 21 6.16 6.88 18.64
C SER A 21 7.55 6.50 18.14
N GLY A 22 8.32 7.50 17.66
CA GLY A 22 9.73 7.39 17.29
C GLY A 22 10.00 6.35 16.20
N ILE A 23 9.22 6.34 15.11
CA ILE A 23 9.37 5.36 14.04
C ILE A 23 10.48 5.76 13.09
N ASP A 24 11.52 4.93 13.01
CA ASP A 24 12.60 5.01 12.03
C ASP A 24 12.53 3.82 11.08
N THR A 25 12.43 4.06 9.76
CA THR A 25 12.40 3.01 8.73
C THR A 25 13.12 3.43 7.47
N GLU A 26 13.59 2.44 6.73
CA GLU A 26 14.09 2.58 5.36
C GLU A 26 13.38 1.57 4.45
N ILE A 27 12.78 2.04 3.37
CA ILE A 27 12.10 1.23 2.36
C ILE A 27 12.86 1.41 1.04
N PHE A 28 13.30 0.29 0.47
CA PHE A 28 14.14 0.29 -0.71
C PHE A 28 13.33 0.06 -2.00
N PRO A 29 13.82 0.57 -3.15
CA PRO A 29 13.14 0.40 -4.43
C PRO A 29 12.98 -1.07 -4.82
N ASN A 30 11.83 -1.39 -5.46
CA ASN A 30 11.53 -2.70 -6.03
C ASN A 30 11.56 -3.87 -5.03
N GLU A 31 11.25 -3.57 -3.77
CA GLU A 31 11.05 -4.56 -2.72
C GLU A 31 9.62 -4.51 -2.20
N ILE A 32 9.16 -5.64 -1.63
CA ILE A 32 7.93 -5.69 -0.84
C ILE A 32 8.32 -5.61 0.64
N THR A 33 7.90 -4.55 1.31
CA THR A 33 8.00 -4.41 2.77
C THR A 33 6.66 -4.72 3.41
N ALA A 34 6.59 -5.78 4.23
CA ALA A 34 5.40 -6.11 4.99
C ALA A 34 5.41 -5.43 6.37
N LEU A 35 4.31 -4.79 6.73
CA LEU A 35 4.05 -4.26 8.07
C LEU A 35 3.15 -5.25 8.81
N ILE A 36 3.68 -5.89 9.87
CA ILE A 36 2.96 -6.88 10.66
C ILE A 36 2.80 -6.42 12.12
N GLY A 37 1.89 -7.03 12.85
CA GLY A 37 1.61 -6.73 14.26
C GLY A 37 0.12 -6.83 14.60
N PRO A 38 -0.25 -6.78 15.88
CA PRO A 38 -1.63 -6.86 16.34
C PRO A 38 -2.54 -5.78 15.74
N SER A 39 -3.86 -6.01 15.78
CA SER A 39 -4.82 -4.98 15.39
C SER A 39 -4.68 -3.74 16.28
N GLY A 40 -4.78 -2.55 15.69
CA GLY A 40 -4.67 -1.28 16.43
C GLY A 40 -3.25 -0.87 16.81
N CYS A 41 -2.19 -1.59 16.44
CA CYS A 41 -0.80 -1.25 16.80
C CYS A 41 -0.17 -0.11 15.98
N GLY A 42 -0.90 0.51 15.03
CA GLY A 42 -0.41 1.68 14.29
C GLY A 42 0.00 1.42 12.82
N LYS A 43 -0.04 0.18 12.29
CA LYS A 43 0.40 -0.15 10.91
C LYS A 43 -0.28 0.68 9.82
N SER A 44 -1.60 0.70 9.79
CA SER A 44 -2.37 1.48 8.81
C SER A 44 -2.21 2.98 9.01
N THR A 45 -2.01 3.44 10.25
CA THR A 45 -1.65 4.83 10.55
C THR A 45 -0.30 5.18 9.95
N TYR A 46 0.72 4.34 10.17
CA TYR A 46 2.03 4.49 9.59
C TYR A 46 1.95 4.49 8.04
N LEU A 47 1.29 3.49 7.45
CA LEU A 47 1.13 3.39 6.00
C LEU A 47 0.53 4.68 5.40
N LYS A 48 -0.55 5.20 6.00
CA LYS A 48 -1.24 6.43 5.57
C LYS A 48 -0.42 7.70 5.78
N THR A 49 0.57 7.67 6.67
CA THR A 49 1.49 8.80 6.87
C THR A 49 2.43 8.97 5.67
N LEU A 50 2.83 7.88 5.01
CA LEU A 50 3.77 7.91 3.89
C LEU A 50 3.27 8.72 2.68
N ASN A 51 1.95 8.83 2.47
CA ASN A 51 1.34 9.61 1.39
C ASN A 51 0.39 10.71 1.87
N ARG A 52 0.52 11.13 3.13
CA ARG A 52 -0.25 12.23 3.72
C ARG A 52 -1.78 12.00 3.79
N MET A 53 -2.23 10.73 3.75
CA MET A 53 -3.66 10.44 3.91
C MET A 53 -4.18 10.77 5.32
N ASN A 54 -3.30 10.84 6.33
CA ASN A 54 -3.67 11.24 7.67
C ASN A 54 -4.00 12.73 7.80
N ASP A 55 -3.63 13.57 6.83
CA ASP A 55 -4.05 14.98 6.76
C ASP A 55 -5.58 15.14 6.68
N LEU A 56 -6.28 14.09 6.24
CA LEU A 56 -7.75 14.08 6.17
C LEU A 56 -8.41 13.81 7.54
N VAL A 57 -7.63 13.48 8.57
CA VAL A 57 -8.13 13.19 9.93
C VAL A 57 -8.00 14.44 10.79
N PRO A 58 -9.13 15.05 11.24
CA PRO A 58 -9.09 16.23 12.09
C PRO A 58 -8.26 15.98 13.37
N GLY A 59 -7.40 16.93 13.71
CA GLY A 59 -6.56 16.86 14.90
C GLY A 59 -5.36 15.92 14.79
N CYS A 60 -5.06 15.40 13.59
CA CYS A 60 -3.81 14.67 13.35
C CYS A 60 -2.62 15.63 13.39
N LYS A 61 -1.62 15.27 14.20
CA LYS A 61 -0.33 15.98 14.29
C LYS A 61 0.79 15.00 14.05
N ILE A 62 1.76 15.41 13.24
CA ILE A 62 2.89 14.59 12.83
C ILE A 62 4.16 15.38 13.12
N ASP A 63 5.07 14.76 13.87
CA ASP A 63 6.40 15.27 14.19
C ASP A 63 7.46 14.30 13.64
N GLY A 64 8.70 14.77 13.44
CA GLY A 64 9.75 14.01 12.77
C GLY A 64 9.74 14.24 11.26
N ALA A 65 10.26 13.29 10.50
CA ALA A 65 10.35 13.42 9.04
C ALA A 65 9.87 12.15 8.32
N VAL A 66 9.18 12.35 7.19
CA VAL A 66 8.89 11.33 6.19
C VAL A 66 9.53 11.79 4.88
N LEU A 67 10.52 11.06 4.43
CA LEU A 67 11.29 11.43 3.24
C LEU A 67 10.90 10.53 2.06
N PHE A 68 10.64 11.14 0.93
CA PHE A 68 10.48 10.47 -0.35
C PHE A 68 11.56 10.99 -1.30
N HIS A 69 12.44 10.12 -1.77
CA HIS A 69 13.68 10.49 -2.47
C HIS A 69 14.49 11.57 -1.72
N GLY A 70 14.61 11.43 -0.41
CA GLY A 70 15.34 12.37 0.46
C GLY A 70 14.62 13.70 0.74
N HIS A 71 13.45 13.96 0.15
CA HIS A 71 12.66 15.17 0.37
C HIS A 71 11.52 14.94 1.36
N ASN A 72 11.43 15.80 2.37
CA ASN A 72 10.36 15.67 3.39
C ASN A 72 8.99 15.94 2.76
N VAL A 73 8.11 14.93 2.79
CA VAL A 73 6.75 15.02 2.22
C VAL A 73 5.82 15.96 3.01
N TYR A 74 6.19 16.36 4.23
CA TYR A 74 5.49 17.35 5.05
C TYR A 74 6.11 18.76 4.97
N GLY A 75 7.01 19.01 4.00
CA GLY A 75 7.58 20.33 3.76
C GLY A 75 6.58 21.33 3.16
N ASP A 76 6.88 22.63 3.29
CA ASP A 76 5.96 23.75 2.96
C ASP A 76 5.54 23.87 1.48
N LYS A 77 6.23 23.21 0.55
CA LYS A 77 6.01 23.37 -0.90
C LYS A 77 5.64 22.07 -1.61
N ILE A 78 5.15 21.06 -0.88
CA ILE A 78 4.81 19.78 -1.48
C ILE A 78 3.40 19.84 -2.10
N ASP A 79 3.30 19.57 -3.39
CA ASP A 79 2.02 19.27 -4.03
C ASP A 79 1.56 17.87 -3.60
N VAL A 80 0.52 17.85 -2.75
CA VAL A 80 -0.03 16.61 -2.19
C VAL A 80 -0.70 15.75 -3.28
N THR A 81 -1.21 16.37 -4.35
CA THR A 81 -1.82 15.64 -5.48
C THR A 81 -0.73 14.92 -6.27
N GLU A 82 0.37 15.60 -6.57
CA GLU A 82 1.53 14.98 -7.20
C GLU A 82 2.13 13.87 -6.32
N LEU A 83 2.32 14.14 -5.02
CA LEU A 83 2.80 13.13 -4.09
C LEU A 83 1.94 11.86 -4.11
N ARG A 84 0.61 11.99 -4.06
CA ARG A 84 -0.33 10.86 -4.06
C ARG A 84 -0.44 10.16 -5.41
N SER A 85 -0.06 10.78 -6.51
CA SER A 85 0.09 10.09 -7.80
C SER A 85 1.33 9.20 -7.82
N ARG A 86 2.44 9.66 -7.21
CA ARG A 86 3.69 8.90 -7.11
C ARG A 86 3.68 7.85 -6.00
N ILE A 87 2.90 8.06 -4.94
CA ILE A 87 2.71 7.10 -3.83
C ILE A 87 1.24 6.71 -3.80
N GLY A 88 0.87 5.74 -4.63
CA GLY A 88 -0.50 5.22 -4.77
C GLY A 88 -0.94 4.41 -3.55
N MET A 89 -2.26 4.29 -3.34
CA MET A 89 -2.81 3.55 -2.21
C MET A 89 -3.98 2.66 -2.61
N VAL A 90 -3.95 1.43 -2.11
CA VAL A 90 -5.04 0.44 -2.17
C VAL A 90 -5.55 0.21 -0.76
N PHE A 91 -6.85 0.38 -0.57
CA PHE A 91 -7.50 0.29 0.74
C PHE A 91 -7.94 -1.14 1.06
N GLN A 92 -8.16 -1.41 2.34
CA GLN A 92 -8.61 -2.70 2.87
C GLN A 92 -9.93 -3.15 2.23
N LYS A 93 -10.91 -2.26 2.16
CA LYS A 93 -12.16 -2.53 1.45
C LYS A 93 -12.05 -2.02 0.02
N PRO A 94 -12.38 -2.85 -0.99
CA PRO A 94 -12.48 -2.37 -2.36
C PRO A 94 -13.39 -1.13 -2.43
N ASN A 95 -12.93 -0.10 -3.09
CA ASN A 95 -13.65 1.17 -3.22
C ASN A 95 -13.68 1.68 -4.68
N PRO A 96 -14.17 0.86 -5.62
CA PRO A 96 -14.33 1.35 -6.98
C PRO A 96 -15.30 2.54 -7.00
N PHE A 97 -15.03 3.52 -7.84
CA PHE A 97 -15.97 4.62 -8.05
C PHE A 97 -17.27 4.08 -8.69
N PRO A 98 -18.43 4.71 -8.43
CA PRO A 98 -19.72 4.32 -9.03
C PRO A 98 -19.77 4.72 -10.52
N MET A 99 -18.79 4.27 -11.27
CA MET A 99 -18.55 4.51 -12.69
C MET A 99 -18.33 3.19 -13.43
N SER A 100 -18.11 3.26 -14.75
CA SER A 100 -17.72 2.11 -15.53
C SER A 100 -16.33 1.59 -15.12
N ILE A 101 -16.02 0.35 -15.49
CA ILE A 101 -14.67 -0.23 -15.33
C ILE A 101 -13.64 0.66 -16.02
N TYR A 102 -13.93 1.08 -17.25
CA TYR A 102 -13.08 1.97 -18.03
C TYR A 102 -12.83 3.30 -17.31
N ASP A 103 -13.89 3.97 -16.86
CA ASP A 103 -13.77 5.29 -16.25
C ASP A 103 -13.07 5.26 -14.88
N ASN A 104 -13.15 4.15 -14.14
CA ASN A 104 -12.35 3.96 -12.93
C ASN A 104 -10.85 4.07 -13.22
N ILE A 105 -10.38 3.45 -14.31
CA ILE A 105 -8.96 3.46 -14.69
C ILE A 105 -8.58 4.80 -15.35
N ALA A 106 -9.41 5.29 -16.27
CA ALA A 106 -9.15 6.52 -17.01
C ALA A 106 -9.25 7.79 -16.14
N TYR A 107 -9.72 7.67 -14.89
CA TYR A 107 -9.98 8.83 -14.01
C TYR A 107 -8.70 9.63 -13.72
N ALA A 108 -7.66 8.98 -13.18
CA ALA A 108 -6.40 9.65 -12.84
C ALA A 108 -5.66 10.18 -14.09
N PRO A 109 -5.47 9.42 -15.19
CA PRO A 109 -4.89 9.95 -16.42
C PRO A 109 -5.60 11.19 -16.95
N ARG A 110 -6.95 11.23 -16.92
CA ARG A 110 -7.71 12.42 -17.35
C ARG A 110 -7.44 13.63 -16.45
N LEU A 111 -7.33 13.44 -15.14
CA LEU A 111 -6.98 14.52 -14.21
C LEU A 111 -5.57 15.07 -14.49
N HIS A 112 -4.65 14.19 -14.92
CA HIS A 112 -3.28 14.56 -15.30
C HIS A 112 -3.18 15.07 -16.75
N GLY A 113 -4.32 15.35 -17.40
CA GLY A 113 -4.37 16.03 -18.69
C GLY A 113 -4.36 15.13 -19.91
N VAL A 114 -4.38 13.81 -19.78
CA VAL A 114 -4.50 12.88 -20.91
C VAL A 114 -5.91 13.00 -21.52
N ARG A 115 -6.01 13.46 -22.76
CA ARG A 115 -7.27 13.70 -23.47
C ARG A 115 -7.45 12.79 -24.70
N GLY A 116 -6.37 12.26 -25.23
CA GLY A 116 -6.36 11.39 -26.39
C GLY A 116 -7.06 10.06 -26.12
N ARG A 117 -8.11 9.71 -26.91
CA ARG A 117 -8.86 8.47 -26.69
C ARG A 117 -7.98 7.23 -26.85
N ALA A 118 -7.17 7.19 -27.90
CA ALA A 118 -6.27 6.06 -28.14
C ALA A 118 -5.23 5.87 -27.03
N GLU A 119 -4.74 6.98 -26.46
CA GLU A 119 -3.82 6.98 -25.33
C GLU A 119 -4.50 6.45 -24.06
N LEU A 120 -5.72 6.95 -23.77
CA LEU A 120 -6.51 6.45 -22.64
C LEU A 120 -6.85 4.96 -22.78
N ASP A 121 -7.21 4.51 -23.99
CA ASP A 121 -7.51 3.10 -24.27
C ASP A 121 -6.27 2.24 -24.00
N GLY A 122 -5.08 2.69 -24.38
CA GLY A 122 -3.80 2.02 -24.10
C GLY A 122 -3.47 1.96 -22.60
N ILE A 123 -3.67 3.08 -21.86
CA ILE A 123 -3.47 3.11 -20.41
C ILE A 123 -4.43 2.16 -19.70
N VAL A 124 -5.71 2.17 -20.08
CA VAL A 124 -6.73 1.29 -19.50
C VAL A 124 -6.38 -0.17 -19.72
N GLU A 125 -6.03 -0.56 -20.93
CA GLU A 125 -5.64 -1.93 -21.25
C GLU A 125 -4.38 -2.34 -20.48
N LYS A 126 -3.32 -1.52 -20.50
CA LYS A 126 -2.06 -1.75 -19.76
C LYS A 126 -2.34 -1.95 -18.27
N SER A 127 -3.10 -1.07 -17.64
CA SER A 127 -3.36 -1.09 -16.20
C SER A 127 -4.20 -2.32 -15.79
N LEU A 128 -5.21 -2.69 -16.59
CA LEU A 128 -6.03 -3.88 -16.33
C LEU A 128 -5.23 -5.17 -16.54
N LYS A 129 -4.32 -5.22 -17.53
CA LYS A 129 -3.38 -6.34 -17.72
C LYS A 129 -2.41 -6.44 -16.56
N SER A 130 -1.80 -5.32 -16.14
CA SER A 130 -0.87 -5.28 -15.00
C SER A 130 -1.53 -5.71 -13.70
N ALA A 131 -2.84 -5.52 -13.53
CA ALA A 131 -3.60 -5.98 -12.37
C ALA A 131 -4.25 -7.38 -12.57
N ALA A 132 -3.86 -8.12 -13.60
CA ALA A 132 -4.35 -9.47 -13.93
C ALA A 132 -5.89 -9.58 -13.96
N ILE A 133 -6.59 -8.56 -14.51
CA ILE A 133 -8.06 -8.53 -14.59
C ILE A 133 -8.57 -8.25 -16.03
N TRP A 134 -7.69 -8.03 -16.99
CA TRP A 134 -8.06 -7.69 -18.36
C TRP A 134 -9.00 -8.71 -19.00
N ASP A 135 -8.63 -9.99 -18.97
CA ASP A 135 -9.42 -11.05 -19.62
C ASP A 135 -10.82 -11.22 -19.02
N GLU A 136 -10.98 -10.87 -17.75
CA GLU A 136 -12.28 -10.90 -17.06
C GLU A 136 -13.15 -9.67 -17.37
N THR A 137 -12.56 -8.59 -17.93
CA THR A 137 -13.23 -7.27 -18.02
C THR A 137 -13.26 -6.66 -19.42
N LYS A 138 -12.41 -7.10 -20.37
CA LYS A 138 -12.27 -6.52 -21.70
C LYS A 138 -13.58 -6.37 -22.48
N ASP A 139 -14.50 -7.32 -22.36
CA ASP A 139 -15.79 -7.31 -23.06
C ASP A 139 -16.91 -6.51 -22.35
N LYS A 140 -16.59 -5.96 -21.16
CA LYS A 140 -17.55 -5.24 -20.30
C LYS A 140 -17.02 -3.94 -19.71
N LEU A 141 -16.02 -3.32 -20.34
CA LEU A 141 -15.37 -2.09 -19.87
C LEU A 141 -16.36 -0.94 -19.57
N LYS A 142 -17.46 -0.85 -20.32
CA LYS A 142 -18.52 0.17 -20.11
C LYS A 142 -19.54 -0.18 -19.02
N LYS A 143 -19.47 -1.39 -18.45
CA LYS A 143 -20.37 -1.77 -17.35
C LYS A 143 -19.89 -1.17 -16.04
N SER A 144 -20.83 -1.04 -15.09
CA SER A 144 -20.53 -0.54 -13.73
C SER A 144 -19.50 -1.42 -13.03
N ALA A 145 -18.49 -0.79 -12.44
CA ALA A 145 -17.49 -1.47 -11.62
C ALA A 145 -18.05 -2.11 -10.35
N LEU A 146 -19.20 -1.60 -9.86
CA LEU A 146 -19.86 -2.14 -8.66
C LEU A 146 -20.46 -3.53 -8.88
N GLY A 147 -20.66 -3.95 -10.13
CA GLY A 147 -21.13 -5.30 -10.47
C GLY A 147 -20.05 -6.38 -10.49
N LEU A 148 -18.80 -6.05 -10.21
CA LEU A 148 -17.70 -6.99 -10.10
C LEU A 148 -17.71 -7.73 -8.75
N SER A 149 -17.15 -8.95 -8.69
CA SER A 149 -16.91 -9.65 -7.42
C SER A 149 -15.90 -8.89 -6.54
N GLY A 150 -15.85 -9.16 -5.23
CA GLY A 150 -14.94 -8.49 -4.30
C GLY A 150 -13.46 -8.55 -4.73
N GLY A 151 -12.98 -9.74 -5.13
CA GLY A 151 -11.62 -9.90 -5.65
C GLY A 151 -11.37 -9.18 -6.98
N GLN A 152 -12.39 -9.11 -7.86
CA GLN A 152 -12.30 -8.32 -9.08
C GLN A 152 -12.28 -6.82 -8.79
N GLN A 153 -13.11 -6.35 -7.84
CA GLN A 153 -13.11 -4.96 -7.41
C GLN A 153 -11.76 -4.56 -6.80
N GLN A 154 -11.16 -5.43 -6.01
CA GLN A 154 -9.84 -5.16 -5.42
C GLN A 154 -8.75 -5.04 -6.51
N ARG A 155 -8.71 -5.98 -7.46
CA ARG A 155 -7.78 -5.89 -8.60
C ARG A 155 -8.07 -4.67 -9.48
N LEU A 156 -9.32 -4.25 -9.62
CA LEU A 156 -9.66 -3.00 -10.30
C LEU A 156 -9.11 -1.78 -9.55
N CYS A 157 -9.20 -1.76 -8.21
CA CYS A 157 -8.63 -0.68 -7.39
C CYS A 157 -7.09 -0.65 -7.50
N ILE A 158 -6.44 -1.81 -7.62
CA ILE A 158 -5.00 -1.88 -7.93
C ILE A 158 -4.73 -1.31 -9.33
N ALA A 159 -5.48 -1.75 -10.37
CA ALA A 159 -5.34 -1.22 -11.72
C ALA A 159 -5.52 0.30 -11.77
N ARG A 160 -6.49 0.84 -11.02
CA ARG A 160 -6.72 2.28 -10.90
C ARG A 160 -5.52 3.01 -10.30
N ALA A 161 -4.89 2.46 -9.26
CA ALA A 161 -3.68 3.02 -8.67
C ALA A 161 -2.51 2.98 -9.66
N LEU A 162 -2.33 1.86 -10.40
CA LEU A 162 -1.28 1.69 -11.39
C LEU A 162 -1.43 2.63 -12.61
N ALA A 163 -2.65 3.06 -12.93
CA ALA A 163 -2.92 3.98 -14.05
C ALA A 163 -2.33 5.38 -13.84
N ALA A 164 -1.97 5.74 -12.60
CA ALA A 164 -1.24 6.96 -12.27
C ALA A 164 0.29 6.79 -12.41
N GLU A 165 0.77 5.60 -12.78
CA GLU A 165 2.20 5.22 -12.87
C GLU A 165 2.99 5.56 -11.59
N PRO A 166 2.56 5.06 -10.40
CA PRO A 166 3.21 5.37 -9.15
C PRO A 166 4.61 4.74 -9.08
N GLU A 167 5.47 5.26 -8.21
CA GLU A 167 6.76 4.62 -7.86
C GLU A 167 6.60 3.68 -6.65
N VAL A 168 5.66 4.02 -5.76
CA VAL A 168 5.35 3.24 -4.56
C VAL A 168 3.86 2.91 -4.51
N LEU A 169 3.54 1.66 -4.20
CA LEU A 169 2.18 1.19 -4.00
C LEU A 169 1.98 0.77 -2.54
N LEU A 170 1.17 1.53 -1.82
CA LEU A 170 0.77 1.23 -0.45
C LEU A 170 -0.48 0.34 -0.48
N MET A 171 -0.47 -0.77 0.26
CA MET A 171 -1.58 -1.71 0.34
C MET A 171 -1.99 -1.94 1.80
N ASP A 172 -3.17 -1.45 2.18
CA ASP A 172 -3.70 -1.62 3.54
C ASP A 172 -4.59 -2.87 3.59
N GLU A 173 -4.07 -3.99 4.08
CA GLU A 173 -4.76 -5.30 4.21
C GLU A 173 -5.55 -5.72 2.94
N PRO A 174 -4.94 -5.74 1.74
CA PRO A 174 -5.67 -5.85 0.46
C PRO A 174 -6.42 -7.17 0.27
N THR A 175 -6.19 -8.16 1.12
CA THR A 175 -6.76 -9.51 1.00
C THR A 175 -7.68 -9.90 2.15
N SER A 176 -7.87 -9.04 3.16
CA SER A 176 -8.58 -9.37 4.41
C SER A 176 -10.05 -9.77 4.24
N ALA A 177 -10.70 -9.29 3.17
CA ALA A 177 -12.12 -9.55 2.87
C ALA A 177 -12.30 -10.50 1.67
N LEU A 178 -11.24 -11.21 1.24
CA LEU A 178 -11.25 -12.03 0.04
C LEU A 178 -11.21 -13.53 0.38
N ASP A 179 -11.74 -14.31 -0.54
CA ASP A 179 -11.61 -15.77 -0.50
C ASP A 179 -10.15 -16.21 -0.79
N PRO A 180 -9.77 -17.47 -0.44
CA PRO A 180 -8.40 -17.94 -0.61
C PRO A 180 -7.88 -17.88 -2.06
N ILE A 181 -8.74 -18.12 -3.05
CA ILE A 181 -8.35 -18.07 -4.47
C ILE A 181 -8.02 -16.63 -4.89
N SER A 182 -8.90 -15.69 -4.52
CA SER A 182 -8.70 -14.26 -4.77
C SER A 182 -7.46 -13.73 -4.02
N THR A 183 -7.22 -14.21 -2.79
CA THR A 183 -6.01 -13.90 -2.01
C THR A 183 -4.75 -14.34 -2.74
N GLY A 184 -4.69 -15.61 -3.22
CA GLY A 184 -3.55 -16.13 -3.98
C GLY A 184 -3.25 -15.28 -5.23
N ARG A 185 -4.29 -14.87 -5.97
CA ARG A 185 -4.13 -13.99 -7.14
C ARG A 185 -3.55 -12.62 -6.79
N ILE A 186 -3.90 -12.04 -5.64
CA ILE A 186 -3.32 -10.77 -5.18
C ILE A 186 -1.86 -10.95 -4.75
N GLU A 187 -1.52 -12.08 -4.13
CA GLU A 187 -0.13 -12.41 -3.77
C GLU A 187 0.76 -12.56 -5.01
N GLU A 188 0.32 -13.35 -5.99
CA GLU A 188 1.03 -13.50 -7.28
C GLU A 188 1.18 -12.15 -7.98
N LEU A 189 0.12 -11.34 -7.98
CA LEU A 189 0.14 -10.00 -8.54
C LEU A 189 1.17 -9.11 -7.83
N ALA A 190 1.25 -9.12 -6.50
CA ALA A 190 2.23 -8.32 -5.76
C ALA A 190 3.67 -8.72 -6.11
N LEU A 191 3.95 -10.03 -6.24
CA LEU A 191 5.26 -10.54 -6.66
C LEU A 191 5.63 -10.11 -8.09
N GLU A 192 4.67 -10.02 -8.99
CA GLU A 192 4.92 -9.51 -10.35
C GLU A 192 5.14 -8.00 -10.35
N LEU A 193 4.30 -7.25 -9.62
CA LEU A 193 4.37 -5.79 -9.54
C LEU A 193 5.67 -5.30 -8.89
N LYS A 194 6.27 -6.03 -7.93
CA LYS A 194 7.52 -5.60 -7.29
C LYS A 194 8.70 -5.45 -8.26
N LYS A 195 8.64 -6.09 -9.43
CA LYS A 195 9.68 -5.95 -10.45
C LYS A 195 9.78 -4.52 -11.01
N THR A 196 8.70 -3.75 -10.86
CA THR A 196 8.58 -2.39 -11.39
C THR A 196 8.28 -1.36 -10.31
N TYR A 197 7.55 -1.75 -9.28
CA TYR A 197 7.04 -0.88 -8.22
C TYR A 197 7.60 -1.27 -6.85
N THR A 198 7.81 -0.30 -6.00
CA THR A 198 8.05 -0.55 -4.56
C THR A 198 6.71 -0.78 -3.87
N ILE A 199 6.60 -1.81 -3.04
CA ILE A 199 5.34 -2.15 -2.38
C ILE A 199 5.51 -2.11 -0.86
N VAL A 200 4.60 -1.42 -0.18
CA VAL A 200 4.46 -1.49 1.29
C VAL A 200 3.08 -2.07 1.59
N ILE A 201 3.05 -3.22 2.23
CA ILE A 201 1.81 -3.96 2.50
C ILE A 201 1.58 -4.13 3.99
N VAL A 202 0.41 -3.73 4.48
CA VAL A 202 -0.07 -4.12 5.81
C VAL A 202 -0.78 -5.47 5.69
N THR A 203 -0.43 -6.41 6.54
CA THR A 203 -1.15 -7.68 6.65
C THR A 203 -1.15 -8.19 8.09
N HIS A 204 -2.24 -8.85 8.47
CA HIS A 204 -2.32 -9.64 9.69
C HIS A 204 -2.08 -11.14 9.45
N ASN A 205 -1.88 -11.55 8.18
CA ASN A 205 -1.59 -12.93 7.80
C ASN A 205 -0.06 -13.14 7.72
N MET A 206 0.48 -13.80 8.75
CA MET A 206 1.92 -14.08 8.85
C MET A 206 2.43 -14.92 7.70
N GLN A 207 1.64 -15.89 7.24
CA GLN A 207 2.02 -16.74 6.12
C GLN A 207 2.10 -15.96 4.82
N GLN A 208 1.20 -15.00 4.61
CA GLN A 208 1.26 -14.08 3.47
C GLN A 208 2.54 -13.25 3.53
N ALA A 209 2.82 -12.58 4.65
CA ALA A 209 4.05 -11.79 4.82
C ALA A 209 5.30 -12.64 4.51
N ALA A 210 5.37 -13.86 5.08
CA ALA A 210 6.50 -14.76 4.87
C ALA A 210 6.69 -15.19 3.40
N ARG A 211 5.60 -15.31 2.62
CA ARG A 211 5.67 -15.75 1.22
C ARG A 211 6.05 -14.64 0.24
N ILE A 212 5.54 -13.42 0.45
CA ILE A 212 5.65 -12.40 -0.59
C ILE A 212 6.61 -11.27 -0.28
N SER A 213 6.96 -11.00 0.99
CA SER A 213 7.79 -9.84 1.33
C SER A 213 9.28 -10.13 1.36
N ASP A 214 10.08 -9.13 0.99
CA ASP A 214 11.53 -9.11 1.10
C ASP A 214 11.95 -8.64 2.49
N LYS A 215 11.30 -7.60 2.99
CA LYS A 215 11.49 -7.03 4.33
C LYS A 215 10.21 -7.13 5.14
N THR A 216 10.36 -7.28 6.44
CA THR A 216 9.24 -7.29 7.39
C THR A 216 9.53 -6.36 8.56
N ALA A 217 8.55 -5.51 8.89
CA ALA A 217 8.58 -4.58 10.01
C ALA A 217 7.49 -4.95 11.01
N PHE A 218 7.87 -5.23 12.26
CA PHE A 218 6.95 -5.58 13.33
C PHE A 218 6.59 -4.37 14.19
N PHE A 219 5.30 -4.05 14.21
CA PHE A 219 4.73 -2.96 14.98
C PHE A 219 4.02 -3.48 16.23
N LEU A 220 4.25 -2.80 17.38
CA LEU A 220 3.54 -3.07 18.63
C LEU A 220 3.32 -1.76 19.39
N LEU A 221 2.07 -1.49 19.77
CA LEU A 221 1.68 -0.32 20.60
C LEU A 221 2.25 1.01 20.08
N GLY A 222 2.14 1.25 18.78
CA GLY A 222 2.62 2.47 18.13
C GLY A 222 4.13 2.56 17.89
N LYS A 223 4.87 1.50 18.16
CA LYS A 223 6.33 1.45 17.99
C LYS A 223 6.74 0.43 16.95
N LEU A 224 7.80 0.71 16.22
CA LEU A 224 8.51 -0.28 15.43
C LEU A 224 9.50 -1.00 16.36
N LEU A 225 9.30 -2.30 16.55
CA LEU A 225 10.17 -3.08 17.44
C LEU A 225 11.35 -3.70 16.69
N GLU A 226 11.09 -4.17 15.47
CA GLU A 226 12.11 -4.82 14.66
C GLU A 226 11.76 -4.69 13.18
N MET A 227 12.78 -4.49 12.35
CA MET A 227 12.66 -4.49 10.89
C MET A 227 13.90 -5.13 10.27
N GLY A 228 13.69 -6.00 9.28
CA GLY A 228 14.79 -6.69 8.62
C GLY A 228 14.32 -7.61 7.50
N ASP A 229 15.24 -8.43 7.00
CA ASP A 229 14.93 -9.46 6.02
C ASP A 229 13.82 -10.38 6.54
N THR A 230 12.81 -10.62 5.73
CA THR A 230 11.64 -11.43 6.11
C THR A 230 12.07 -12.82 6.61
N ALA A 231 13.01 -13.46 5.94
CA ALA A 231 13.52 -14.76 6.35
C ALA A 231 14.16 -14.73 7.75
N LYS A 232 14.87 -13.65 8.11
CA LYS A 232 15.47 -13.45 9.43
C LYS A 232 14.39 -13.22 10.49
N ILE A 233 13.46 -12.30 10.24
CA ILE A 233 12.36 -11.98 11.17
C ILE A 233 11.53 -13.22 11.51
N PHE A 234 11.23 -14.08 10.54
CA PHE A 234 10.40 -15.27 10.78
C PHE A 234 11.16 -16.45 11.41
N LYS A 235 12.48 -16.52 11.26
CA LYS A 235 13.29 -17.64 11.79
C LYS A 235 14.05 -17.26 13.06
N GLU A 236 14.62 -16.07 13.10
CA GLU A 236 15.66 -15.66 14.07
C GLU A 236 15.44 -14.22 14.54
N ALA A 237 14.16 -13.83 14.82
CA ALA A 237 13.87 -12.51 15.36
C ALA A 237 14.70 -12.22 16.62
N GLU A 238 15.30 -11.04 16.70
CA GLU A 238 16.14 -10.61 17.83
C GLU A 238 15.29 -10.22 19.04
N ASP A 239 14.20 -9.46 18.82
CA ASP A 239 13.24 -9.11 19.87
C ASP A 239 12.34 -10.31 20.20
N SER A 240 12.26 -10.65 21.50
CA SER A 240 11.43 -11.79 21.96
C SER A 240 9.95 -11.63 21.62
N ARG A 241 9.44 -10.40 21.64
CA ARG A 241 8.02 -10.08 21.31
C ARG A 241 7.74 -10.31 19.83
N THR A 242 8.70 -9.96 18.95
CA THR A 242 8.63 -10.27 17.52
C THR A 242 8.58 -11.78 17.30
N ARG A 243 9.49 -12.50 17.98
CA ARG A 243 9.58 -13.97 17.91
C ARG A 243 8.27 -14.63 18.35
N ASP A 244 7.74 -14.23 19.50
CA ASP A 244 6.49 -14.79 20.02
C ASP A 244 5.31 -14.50 19.09
N TYR A 245 5.27 -13.31 18.49
CA TYR A 245 4.23 -12.93 17.55
C TYR A 245 4.25 -13.77 16.27
N VAL A 246 5.40 -13.92 15.62
CA VAL A 246 5.51 -14.70 14.37
C VAL A 246 5.32 -16.20 14.58
N GLN A 247 5.55 -16.70 15.82
CA GLN A 247 5.28 -18.08 16.22
C GLN A 247 3.82 -18.32 16.67
N GLY A 248 2.97 -17.30 16.64
CA GLY A 248 1.57 -17.41 17.06
C GLY A 248 1.37 -17.58 18.58
N LYS A 249 2.37 -17.24 19.39
CA LYS A 249 2.32 -17.30 20.87
C LYS A 249 1.84 -16.00 21.52
N PHE A 250 1.48 -15.03 20.72
CA PHE A 250 1.03 -13.72 21.15
C PHE A 250 -0.48 -13.78 21.43
N GLY A 251 -0.88 -13.74 22.69
CA GLY A 251 -2.25 -13.74 23.15
C GLY A 251 -2.36 -12.98 24.47
#